data_fbdba4fa9a085c80fd35fc822ac10069
#
_entry.id   fbdba4fa9a085c80fd35fc822ac10069
#
_cell.length_a   1.000
_cell.length_b   1.000
_cell.length_c   1.000
_cell.angle_alpha   90.00
_cell.angle_beta   90.00
_cell.angle_gamma   90.00
#
_symmetry.space_group_name_H-M   'P 1'
#
loop_
_entity.id
_entity.type
_entity.pdbx_description
1 polymer ?
#
loop_
_entity_poly.entity_id
_entity_poly.type
_entity_poly.pdbx_seq_one_letter_code
_entity_poly.pdbx_strand_id
1 'polypeptide(L)'
;EGTGGVPITRKEIRASRKALDLIEEEVGRPINFHSYVSGIAGPEVAVLFAEEGVNGAHQDPQYNVLYRGINPIRSFVDAAVAKKLMASADILQIDGAHNANASSKIAWKVMPELLVQHAINSSFSVRAGMKKSLISLSTVPPMSSPSPSFRLNFVYALTIRELFKEFKFRAQMNTRYIEADLYDATRIHVLDAVLSRLTHADLQSTITPDEGRNVPWHINSIRGVQTAKHTLIALDGIKRYVGPKMDAL
;
A
#
# COMPACT_ATOMS: atom_id res chain seq x y z
N GLU A 1 8.56 13.73 -10.57
CA GLU A 1 9.54 12.98 -9.79
C GLU A 1 10.97 13.13 -10.31
N GLY A 2 11.60 14.18 -10.15
CA GLY A 2 13.01 14.42 -10.36
C GLY A 2 13.48 15.49 -9.39
N THR A 3 14.78 15.70 -9.28
CA THR A 3 15.33 16.69 -8.35
C THR A 3 14.73 18.09 -8.53
N GLY A 4 14.40 18.48 -9.78
CA GLY A 4 13.73 19.73 -10.10
C GLY A 4 12.28 19.83 -9.59
N GLY A 5 11.62 18.70 -9.31
CA GLY A 5 10.27 18.64 -8.75
C GLY A 5 10.21 18.75 -7.23
N VAL A 6 11.32 18.58 -6.52
CA VAL A 6 11.34 18.57 -5.04
C VAL A 6 10.75 19.84 -4.40
N PRO A 7 11.06 21.06 -4.86
CA PRO A 7 10.46 22.27 -4.28
C PRO A 7 8.93 22.34 -4.45
N ILE A 8 8.42 21.88 -5.59
CA ILE A 8 6.97 21.82 -5.86
C ILE A 8 6.34 20.76 -4.96
N THR A 9 6.94 19.57 -4.88
CA THR A 9 6.49 18.48 -4.00
C THR A 9 6.45 18.95 -2.54
N ARG A 10 7.46 19.67 -2.08
CA ARG A 10 7.49 20.23 -0.72
C ARG A 10 6.31 21.16 -0.47
N LYS A 11 6.01 22.04 -1.41
CA LYS A 11 4.88 22.97 -1.30
C LYS A 11 3.55 22.22 -1.17
N GLU A 12 3.35 21.21 -2.00
CA GLU A 12 2.11 20.40 -2.00
C GLU A 12 1.99 19.55 -0.72
N ILE A 13 3.05 18.93 -0.27
CA ILE A 13 3.07 18.14 0.97
C ILE A 13 2.77 19.04 2.18
N ARG A 14 3.39 20.20 2.25
CA ARG A 14 3.17 21.17 3.33
C ARG A 14 1.72 21.66 3.33
N ALA A 15 1.15 21.97 2.18
CA ALA A 15 -0.25 22.36 2.06
C ALA A 15 -1.21 21.24 2.50
N SER A 16 -0.93 20.01 2.08
CA SER A 16 -1.70 18.83 2.47
C SER A 16 -1.61 18.56 3.97
N ARG A 17 -0.41 18.64 4.57
CA ARG A 17 -0.23 18.46 6.02
C ARG A 17 -1.02 19.49 6.81
N LYS A 18 -0.91 20.77 6.41
CA LYS A 18 -1.68 21.85 7.05
C LYS A 18 -3.20 21.60 6.98
N ALA A 19 -3.70 21.12 5.85
CA ALA A 19 -5.12 20.79 5.72
C ALA A 19 -5.52 19.61 6.64
N LEU A 20 -4.65 18.60 6.75
CA LEU A 20 -4.89 17.48 7.66
C LEU A 20 -4.83 17.88 9.13
N ASP A 21 -3.93 18.79 9.51
CA ASP A 21 -3.84 19.31 10.88
C ASP A 21 -5.16 19.99 11.31
N LEU A 22 -5.78 20.79 10.42
CA LEU A 22 -7.10 21.37 10.68
C LEU A 22 -8.19 20.31 10.86
N ILE A 23 -8.12 19.22 10.09
CA ILE A 23 -9.08 18.12 10.24
C ILE A 23 -8.80 17.34 11.54
N GLU A 24 -7.54 17.15 11.92
CA GLU A 24 -7.18 16.53 13.21
C GLU A 24 -7.73 17.30 14.40
N GLU A 25 -7.66 18.65 14.37
CA GLU A 25 -8.25 19.50 15.38
C GLU A 25 -9.78 19.31 15.45
N GLU A 26 -10.46 19.27 14.31
CA GLU A 26 -11.91 19.08 14.22
C GLU A 26 -12.37 17.71 14.71
N VAL A 27 -11.68 16.63 14.32
CA VAL A 27 -12.10 15.25 14.64
C VAL A 27 -11.50 14.71 15.94
N GLY A 28 -10.58 15.43 16.56
CA GLY A 28 -9.96 15.08 17.84
C GLY A 28 -9.10 13.80 17.79
N ARG A 29 -8.54 13.44 16.65
CA ARG A 29 -7.68 12.27 16.48
C ARG A 29 -6.65 12.46 15.38
N PRO A 30 -5.46 11.81 15.48
CA PRO A 30 -4.43 11.89 14.45
C PRO A 30 -4.91 11.33 13.10
N ILE A 31 -4.49 11.97 12.03
CA ILE A 31 -4.69 11.50 10.64
C ILE A 31 -3.32 11.22 10.03
N ASN A 32 -3.07 9.96 9.69
CA ASN A 32 -1.84 9.58 9.02
C ASN A 32 -1.82 10.05 7.58
N PHE A 33 -0.74 10.70 7.21
CA PHE A 33 -0.48 11.13 5.84
C PHE A 33 0.62 10.25 5.24
N HIS A 34 0.35 9.68 4.07
CA HIS A 34 1.37 8.92 3.35
C HIS A 34 1.42 9.29 1.87
N SER A 35 2.58 9.07 1.25
CA SER A 35 2.81 9.35 -0.15
C SER A 35 3.87 8.40 -0.72
N TYR A 36 4.49 8.73 -1.84
CA TYR A 36 5.46 7.87 -2.54
C TYR A 36 6.87 8.44 -2.46
N VAL A 37 7.84 7.60 -2.09
CA VAL A 37 9.29 7.87 -2.12
C VAL A 37 9.97 7.06 -3.22
N SER A 38 9.22 6.60 -4.19
CA SER A 38 9.75 5.89 -5.35
C SER A 38 10.08 6.88 -6.45
N GLY A 39 11.19 6.68 -7.13
CA GLY A 39 11.61 7.54 -8.24
C GLY A 39 13.09 7.91 -8.16
N ILE A 40 13.53 8.78 -9.05
CA ILE A 40 14.93 9.18 -9.19
C ILE A 40 15.38 10.08 -8.02
N ALA A 41 14.46 10.83 -7.42
CA ALA A 41 14.72 11.72 -6.29
C ALA A 41 14.30 11.11 -4.94
N GLY A 42 14.34 9.77 -4.82
CA GLY A 42 13.91 9.06 -3.61
C GLY A 42 14.57 9.58 -2.33
N PRO A 43 15.90 9.75 -2.26
CA PRO A 43 16.55 10.28 -1.08
C PRO A 43 16.09 11.69 -0.69
N GLU A 44 16.00 12.59 -1.66
CA GLU A 44 15.58 13.98 -1.44
C GLU A 44 14.12 14.06 -0.98
N VAL A 45 13.27 13.23 -1.55
CA VAL A 45 11.86 13.13 -1.15
C VAL A 45 11.73 12.52 0.25
N ALA A 46 12.57 11.56 0.63
CA ALA A 46 12.57 11.00 1.98
C ALA A 46 12.95 12.05 3.04
N VAL A 47 13.94 12.90 2.75
CA VAL A 47 14.28 14.06 3.61
C VAL A 47 13.07 14.98 3.75
N LEU A 48 12.45 15.34 2.63
CA LEU A 48 11.26 16.19 2.60
C LEU A 48 10.14 15.62 3.46
N PHE A 49 9.89 14.32 3.37
CA PHE A 49 8.85 13.65 4.14
C PHE A 49 9.14 13.69 5.65
N ALA A 50 10.40 13.49 6.03
CA ALA A 50 10.81 13.61 7.43
C ALA A 50 10.61 15.03 7.98
N GLU A 51 10.93 16.04 7.17
CA GLU A 51 10.83 17.45 7.56
C GLU A 51 9.37 17.98 7.58
N GLU A 52 8.53 17.48 6.69
CA GLU A 52 7.14 17.96 6.55
C GLU A 52 6.09 17.05 7.26
N GLY A 53 6.54 16.07 8.06
CA GLY A 53 5.65 15.26 8.89
C GLY A 53 4.81 14.24 8.13
N VAL A 54 5.33 13.66 7.05
CA VAL A 54 4.70 12.53 6.35
C VAL A 54 4.92 11.25 7.15
N ASN A 55 3.84 10.57 7.54
CA ASN A 55 3.90 9.43 8.45
C ASN A 55 4.21 8.09 7.77
N GLY A 56 3.96 7.98 6.47
CA GLY A 56 4.19 6.75 5.72
C GLY A 56 4.57 7.00 4.28
N ALA A 57 5.31 6.06 3.70
CA ALA A 57 5.76 6.18 2.33
C ALA A 57 5.83 4.83 1.62
N HIS A 58 5.38 4.82 0.37
CA HIS A 58 5.67 3.72 -0.54
C HIS A 58 7.12 3.82 -1.00
N GLN A 59 7.88 2.75 -0.84
CA GLN A 59 9.26 2.69 -1.27
C GLN A 59 9.59 1.29 -1.80
N ASP A 60 9.72 1.18 -3.12
CA ASP A 60 9.94 -0.07 -3.85
C ASP A 60 10.95 0.12 -4.97
N PRO A 61 12.20 -0.33 -4.81
CA PRO A 61 13.18 -0.26 -5.89
C PRO A 61 12.75 -1.10 -7.11
N GLN A 62 12.06 -2.21 -6.88
CA GLN A 62 11.57 -3.07 -7.96
C GLN A 62 10.57 -2.36 -8.87
N TYR A 63 9.73 -1.50 -8.32
CA TYR A 63 8.80 -0.70 -9.10
C TYR A 63 9.51 0.23 -10.07
N ASN A 64 10.57 0.86 -9.62
CA ASN A 64 11.39 1.73 -10.47
C ASN A 64 11.99 0.97 -11.65
N VAL A 65 12.49 -0.23 -11.39
CA VAL A 65 13.11 -1.08 -12.42
C VAL A 65 12.06 -1.62 -13.40
N LEU A 66 11.02 -2.26 -12.87
CA LEU A 66 10.08 -3.05 -13.68
C LEU A 66 9.03 -2.18 -14.39
N TYR A 67 8.62 -1.09 -13.75
CA TYR A 67 7.54 -0.25 -14.24
C TYR A 67 8.02 1.03 -14.92
N ARG A 68 9.09 1.64 -14.40
CA ARG A 68 9.61 2.92 -14.89
C ARG A 68 10.87 2.77 -15.75
N GLY A 69 11.43 1.58 -15.86
CA GLY A 69 12.64 1.32 -16.64
C GLY A 69 13.90 2.02 -16.10
N ILE A 70 13.93 2.36 -14.81
CA ILE A 70 15.08 3.00 -14.17
C ILE A 70 16.18 1.96 -13.97
N ASN A 71 17.42 2.37 -14.11
CA ASN A 71 18.59 1.51 -13.91
C ASN A 71 18.50 0.79 -12.55
N PRO A 72 18.65 -0.55 -12.50
CA PRO A 72 18.52 -1.31 -11.28
C PRO A 72 19.48 -0.87 -10.16
N ILE A 73 20.75 -0.69 -10.48
CA ILE A 73 21.77 -0.29 -9.49
C ILE A 73 21.38 1.05 -8.88
N ARG A 74 21.04 2.04 -9.70
CA ARG A 74 20.59 3.34 -9.25
C ARG A 74 19.37 3.23 -8.35
N SER A 75 18.37 2.45 -8.76
CA SER A 75 17.12 2.27 -8.00
C SER A 75 17.37 1.69 -6.61
N PHE A 76 18.25 0.69 -6.49
CA PHE A 76 18.56 0.08 -5.21
C PHE A 76 19.46 0.96 -4.34
N VAL A 77 20.40 1.71 -4.90
CA VAL A 77 21.24 2.66 -4.15
C VAL A 77 20.38 3.78 -3.58
N ASP A 78 19.55 4.42 -4.40
CA ASP A 78 18.65 5.48 -3.96
C ASP A 78 17.64 4.97 -2.91
N ALA A 79 17.12 3.76 -3.10
CA ALA A 79 16.25 3.12 -2.12
C ALA A 79 16.96 2.87 -0.79
N ALA A 80 18.24 2.46 -0.79
CA ALA A 80 18.99 2.25 0.45
C ALA A 80 19.12 3.54 1.25
N VAL A 81 19.42 4.64 0.58
CA VAL A 81 19.50 5.97 1.22
C VAL A 81 18.15 6.41 1.73
N ALA A 82 17.11 6.32 0.90
CA ALA A 82 15.74 6.70 1.28
C ALA A 82 15.25 5.90 2.50
N LYS A 83 15.47 4.58 2.53
CA LYS A 83 15.10 3.72 3.66
C LYS A 83 15.82 4.07 4.95
N LYS A 84 17.11 4.44 4.90
CA LYS A 84 17.84 4.92 6.08
C LYS A 84 17.24 6.21 6.62
N LEU A 85 16.87 7.14 5.76
CA LEU A 85 16.20 8.38 6.12
C LEU A 85 14.82 8.11 6.73
N MET A 86 14.03 7.25 6.10
CA MET A 86 12.74 6.82 6.64
C MET A 86 12.87 6.14 8.00
N ALA A 87 13.89 5.31 8.18
CA ALA A 87 14.17 4.65 9.45
C ALA A 87 14.52 5.65 10.58
N SER A 88 15.29 6.70 10.26
CA SER A 88 15.68 7.73 11.23
C SER A 88 14.52 8.63 11.66
N ALA A 89 13.47 8.72 10.85
CA ALA A 89 12.29 9.54 11.09
C ALA A 89 11.04 8.71 11.49
N ASP A 90 11.21 7.41 11.74
CA ASP A 90 10.12 6.46 12.04
C ASP A 90 8.96 6.51 11.02
N ILE A 91 9.28 6.75 9.74
CA ILE A 91 8.29 6.76 8.66
C ILE A 91 7.91 5.31 8.31
N LEU A 92 6.61 4.99 8.35
CA LEU A 92 6.08 3.69 7.96
C LEU A 92 6.37 3.43 6.47
N GLN A 93 7.03 2.33 6.17
CA GLN A 93 7.13 1.85 4.80
C GLN A 93 5.91 1.05 4.42
N ILE A 94 5.33 1.39 3.29
CA ILE A 94 4.31 0.59 2.63
C ILE A 94 4.98 -0.10 1.45
N ASP A 95 5.03 -1.42 1.49
CA ASP A 95 5.59 -2.22 0.40
C ASP A 95 4.60 -2.25 -0.77
N GLY A 96 5.10 -1.95 -1.94
CA GLY A 96 4.33 -1.87 -3.17
C GLY A 96 4.51 -3.06 -4.09
N ALA A 97 4.76 -4.28 -3.60
CA ALA A 97 4.85 -5.46 -4.45
C ALA A 97 3.64 -5.63 -5.39
N HIS A 98 2.49 -5.01 -5.05
CA HIS A 98 1.35 -4.87 -5.95
C HIS A 98 1.69 -4.25 -7.31
N ASN A 99 2.76 -3.50 -7.41
CA ASN A 99 3.20 -2.92 -8.67
C ASN A 99 3.66 -3.98 -9.69
N ALA A 100 3.98 -5.18 -9.24
CA ALA A 100 4.19 -6.30 -10.14
C ALA A 100 2.92 -6.64 -10.96
N ASN A 101 1.73 -6.37 -10.43
CA ASN A 101 0.48 -6.53 -11.16
C ASN A 101 0.33 -5.51 -12.30
N ALA A 102 0.92 -4.34 -12.18
CA ALA A 102 0.92 -3.35 -13.25
C ALA A 102 1.78 -3.79 -14.44
N SER A 103 2.83 -4.56 -14.18
CA SER A 103 3.76 -5.09 -15.20
C SER A 103 3.40 -6.51 -15.67
N SER A 104 2.69 -7.31 -14.87
CA SER A 104 2.29 -8.68 -15.19
C SER A 104 0.78 -8.81 -15.37
N LYS A 105 0.35 -9.26 -16.54
CA LYS A 105 -1.06 -9.58 -16.80
C LYS A 105 -1.55 -10.85 -16.08
N ILE A 106 -0.64 -11.62 -15.52
CA ILE A 106 -0.88 -12.94 -14.95
C ILE A 106 -0.34 -13.04 -13.51
N ALA A 107 -0.46 -11.96 -12.74
CA ALA A 107 0.07 -11.91 -11.37
C ALA A 107 -0.38 -13.08 -10.49
N TRP A 108 -1.58 -13.60 -10.71
CA TRP A 108 -2.11 -14.78 -10.04
C TRP A 108 -1.33 -16.07 -10.33
N LYS A 109 -0.55 -16.13 -11.41
CA LYS A 109 0.35 -17.25 -11.73
C LYS A 109 1.74 -17.08 -11.11
N VAL A 110 2.08 -15.90 -10.65
CA VAL A 110 3.41 -15.55 -10.13
C VAL A 110 3.35 -15.13 -8.66
N MET A 111 2.42 -15.71 -7.91
CA MET A 111 2.26 -15.42 -6.47
C MET A 111 3.53 -15.76 -5.66
N PRO A 112 4.24 -16.86 -5.90
CA PRO A 112 5.50 -17.13 -5.20
C PRO A 112 6.55 -16.05 -5.43
N GLU A 113 6.67 -15.55 -6.66
CA GLU A 113 7.60 -14.48 -7.00
C GLU A 113 7.23 -13.16 -6.32
N LEU A 114 5.95 -12.89 -6.12
CA LEU A 114 5.49 -11.72 -5.34
C LEU A 114 5.90 -11.85 -3.86
N LEU A 115 5.82 -13.04 -3.28
CA LEU A 115 6.31 -13.30 -1.93
C LEU A 115 7.83 -13.11 -1.82
N VAL A 116 8.58 -13.53 -2.84
CA VAL A 116 10.02 -13.28 -2.92
C VAL A 116 10.31 -11.78 -3.00
N GLN A 117 9.52 -11.01 -3.76
CA GLN A 117 9.66 -9.54 -3.80
C GLN A 117 9.42 -8.91 -2.44
N HIS A 118 8.42 -9.35 -1.67
CA HIS A 118 8.21 -8.91 -0.29
C HIS A 118 9.43 -9.23 0.58
N ALA A 119 9.97 -10.44 0.47
CA ALA A 119 11.13 -10.86 1.23
C ALA A 119 12.37 -10.01 0.91
N ILE A 120 12.64 -9.75 -0.36
CA ILE A 120 13.75 -8.91 -0.81
C ILE A 120 13.57 -7.48 -0.27
N ASN A 121 12.41 -6.87 -0.49
CA ASN A 121 12.19 -5.48 -0.11
C ASN A 121 12.20 -5.29 1.40
N SER A 122 11.56 -6.17 2.17
CA SER A 122 11.55 -6.10 3.63
C SER A 122 12.92 -6.38 4.24
N SER A 123 13.66 -7.36 3.72
CA SER A 123 15.05 -7.63 4.14
C SER A 123 15.96 -6.41 3.90
N PHE A 124 15.79 -5.78 2.75
CA PHE A 124 16.52 -4.57 2.40
C PHE A 124 16.20 -3.41 3.36
N SER A 125 14.93 -3.25 3.72
CA SER A 125 14.48 -2.23 4.66
C SER A 125 15.02 -2.46 6.08
N VAL A 126 14.98 -3.71 6.56
CA VAL A 126 15.54 -4.08 7.86
C VAL A 126 17.04 -3.82 7.89
N ARG A 127 17.78 -4.18 6.83
CA ARG A 127 19.22 -3.87 6.71
C ARG A 127 19.52 -2.37 6.66
N ALA A 128 18.60 -1.57 6.19
CA ALA A 128 18.69 -0.10 6.22
C ALA A 128 18.39 0.49 7.60
N GLY A 129 18.00 -0.33 8.58
CA GLY A 129 17.74 0.10 9.95
C GLY A 129 16.25 0.30 10.28
N MET A 130 15.33 -0.04 9.38
CA MET A 130 13.90 0.09 9.65
C MET A 130 13.42 -0.97 10.64
N LYS A 131 12.60 -0.55 11.60
CA LYS A 131 11.93 -1.47 12.52
C LYS A 131 10.91 -2.31 11.75
N LYS A 132 10.82 -3.61 12.01
CA LYS A 132 9.84 -4.49 11.36
C LYS A 132 8.38 -4.00 11.54
N SER A 133 8.08 -3.41 12.70
CA SER A 133 6.78 -2.82 13.00
C SER A 133 6.43 -1.58 12.16
N LEU A 134 7.40 -1.03 11.45
CA LEU A 134 7.25 0.09 10.53
C LEU A 134 7.33 -0.33 9.04
N ILE A 135 7.21 -1.63 8.77
CA ILE A 135 7.17 -2.17 7.41
C ILE A 135 5.85 -2.87 7.21
N SER A 136 5.05 -2.40 6.27
CA SER A 136 3.76 -2.98 5.92
C SER A 136 3.83 -3.65 4.56
N LEU A 137 3.53 -4.94 4.53
CA LEU A 137 3.47 -5.75 3.31
C LEU A 137 2.07 -5.69 2.73
N SER A 138 1.95 -5.33 1.47
CA SER A 138 0.65 -5.24 0.82
C SER A 138 0.21 -6.58 0.26
N THR A 139 -1.04 -6.97 0.54
CA THR A 139 -1.65 -7.95 -0.34
C THR A 139 -1.75 -7.32 -1.70
N VAL A 140 -1.26 -8.06 -2.63
CA VAL A 140 -1.61 -7.79 -4.00
C VAL A 140 -2.61 -8.84 -4.36
N PRO A 141 -3.87 -8.48 -4.52
CA PRO A 141 -4.79 -9.44 -5.04
C PRO A 141 -4.25 -9.93 -6.37
N PRO A 142 -4.05 -11.22 -6.55
CA PRO A 142 -3.74 -11.78 -7.85
C PRO A 142 -4.98 -11.68 -8.74
N MET A 143 -5.47 -10.47 -8.89
CA MET A 143 -6.67 -10.15 -9.61
C MET A 143 -6.38 -10.23 -11.08
N SER A 144 -6.69 -11.35 -11.63
CA SER A 144 -6.76 -11.46 -13.08
C SER A 144 -8.19 -11.15 -13.53
N SER A 145 -8.29 -10.41 -14.62
CA SER A 145 -9.53 -10.37 -15.38
C SER A 145 -10.10 -11.80 -15.58
N PRO A 146 -11.39 -12.01 -15.63
CA PRO A 146 -12.45 -10.98 -15.64
C PRO A 146 -13.01 -10.68 -14.24
N SER A 147 -12.63 -11.39 -13.22
CA SER A 147 -13.11 -11.10 -11.87
C SER A 147 -12.10 -11.47 -10.79
N PRO A 148 -12.15 -10.74 -9.68
CA PRO A 148 -11.29 -10.99 -8.54
C PRO A 148 -11.55 -12.39 -7.97
N SER A 149 -10.48 -13.11 -7.69
CA SER A 149 -10.56 -14.36 -6.94
C SER A 149 -10.39 -14.10 -5.45
N PHE A 150 -11.48 -14.02 -4.71
CA PHE A 150 -11.44 -13.86 -3.26
C PHE A 150 -10.63 -14.99 -2.61
N ARG A 151 -10.76 -16.23 -3.11
CA ARG A 151 -9.99 -17.38 -2.61
C ARG A 151 -8.48 -17.15 -2.74
N LEU A 152 -8.00 -16.73 -3.90
CA LEU A 152 -6.58 -16.49 -4.13
C LEU A 152 -6.05 -15.33 -3.27
N ASN A 153 -6.84 -14.27 -3.13
CA ASN A 153 -6.50 -13.14 -2.26
C ASN A 153 -6.41 -13.60 -0.80
N PHE A 154 -7.33 -14.45 -0.37
CA PHE A 154 -7.38 -14.96 0.99
C PHE A 154 -6.17 -15.84 1.29
N VAL A 155 -5.86 -16.79 0.40
CA VAL A 155 -4.66 -17.64 0.49
C VAL A 155 -3.40 -16.80 0.54
N TYR A 156 -3.27 -15.81 -0.35
CA TYR A 156 -2.11 -14.93 -0.39
C TYR A 156 -1.95 -14.12 0.91
N ALA A 157 -3.04 -13.57 1.44
CA ALA A 157 -3.02 -12.84 2.69
C ALA A 157 -2.61 -13.71 3.88
N LEU A 158 -3.13 -14.93 3.96
CA LEU A 158 -2.75 -15.88 5.02
C LEU A 158 -1.27 -16.29 4.89
N THR A 159 -0.80 -16.52 3.66
CA THR A 159 0.61 -16.84 3.41
C THR A 159 1.54 -15.71 3.83
N ILE A 160 1.21 -14.44 3.53
CA ILE A 160 1.98 -13.29 4.03
C ILE A 160 1.99 -13.27 5.56
N ARG A 161 0.83 -13.48 6.20
CA ARG A 161 0.75 -13.50 7.67
C ARG A 161 1.61 -14.60 8.28
N GLU A 162 1.65 -15.77 7.67
CA GLU A 162 2.45 -16.89 8.16
C GLU A 162 3.96 -16.67 7.96
N LEU A 163 4.36 -16.19 6.78
CA LEU A 163 5.77 -15.99 6.45
C LEU A 163 6.39 -14.74 7.09
N PHE A 164 5.59 -13.69 7.28
CA PHE A 164 6.06 -12.38 7.71
C PHE A 164 5.40 -11.91 9.01
N LYS A 165 5.35 -12.74 10.02
CA LYS A 165 4.61 -12.55 11.28
C LYS A 165 4.91 -11.24 12.02
N GLU A 166 6.14 -10.74 11.92
CA GLU A 166 6.60 -9.55 12.65
C GLU A 166 6.33 -8.23 11.91
N PHE A 167 5.85 -8.32 10.67
CA PHE A 167 5.57 -7.17 9.83
C PHE A 167 4.09 -6.80 9.88
N LYS A 168 3.80 -5.54 9.56
CA LYS A 168 2.43 -5.11 9.33
C LYS A 168 1.92 -5.64 7.99
N PHE A 169 0.61 -5.65 7.87
CA PHE A 169 -0.07 -6.16 6.70
C PHE A 169 -1.11 -5.16 6.20
N ARG A 170 -1.09 -4.86 4.93
CA ARG A 170 -2.03 -3.97 4.27
C ARG A 170 -2.91 -4.74 3.29
N ALA A 171 -4.21 -4.72 3.50
CA ALA A 171 -5.17 -5.17 2.50
C ALA A 171 -5.39 -4.07 1.46
N GLN A 172 -5.25 -4.44 0.20
CA GLN A 172 -5.44 -3.53 -0.93
C GLN A 172 -5.95 -4.28 -2.16
N MET A 173 -6.90 -3.69 -2.85
CA MET A 173 -7.37 -4.15 -4.15
C MET A 173 -6.50 -3.61 -5.29
N ASN A 174 -6.46 -4.36 -6.39
CA ASN A 174 -5.80 -3.92 -7.61
C ASN A 174 -6.76 -3.09 -8.46
N THR A 175 -6.34 -1.86 -8.80
CA THR A 175 -7.12 -0.94 -9.63
C THR A 175 -7.20 -1.31 -11.10
N ARG A 176 -6.30 -2.15 -11.59
CA ARG A 176 -6.17 -2.42 -13.02
C ARG A 176 -7.44 -2.93 -13.67
N TYR A 177 -8.28 -3.61 -12.91
CA TYR A 177 -9.49 -4.27 -13.39
C TYR A 177 -10.77 -3.61 -12.88
N ILE A 178 -10.66 -2.48 -12.20
CA ILE A 178 -11.79 -1.62 -11.89
C ILE A 178 -12.01 -0.74 -13.11
N GLU A 179 -12.92 -1.11 -13.96
CA GLU A 179 -13.17 -0.45 -15.26
C GLU A 179 -14.03 0.82 -15.14
N ALA A 180 -13.72 1.67 -14.15
CA ALA A 180 -14.49 2.88 -13.85
C ALA A 180 -15.96 2.63 -13.48
N ASP A 181 -16.35 1.39 -13.18
CA ASP A 181 -17.66 1.02 -12.70
C ASP A 181 -17.75 1.15 -11.18
N LEU A 182 -18.64 2.02 -10.71
CA LEU A 182 -18.82 2.29 -9.28
C LEU A 182 -19.41 1.09 -8.52
N TYR A 183 -20.25 0.29 -9.15
CA TYR A 183 -20.82 -0.90 -8.52
C TYR A 183 -19.76 -1.98 -8.35
N ASP A 184 -18.93 -2.19 -9.36
CA ASP A 184 -17.81 -3.09 -9.28
C ASP A 184 -16.80 -2.64 -8.23
N ALA A 185 -16.46 -1.36 -8.18
CA ALA A 185 -15.58 -0.80 -7.15
C ALA A 185 -16.16 -1.00 -5.76
N THR A 186 -17.44 -0.75 -5.55
CA THR A 186 -18.12 -0.94 -4.26
C THR A 186 -18.07 -2.41 -3.84
N ARG A 187 -18.40 -3.34 -4.73
CA ARG A 187 -18.33 -4.78 -4.48
C ARG A 187 -16.92 -5.21 -4.08
N ILE A 188 -15.93 -4.70 -4.77
CA ILE A 188 -14.53 -4.99 -4.51
C ILE A 188 -14.09 -4.44 -3.15
N HIS A 189 -14.49 -3.22 -2.79
CA HIS A 189 -14.20 -2.65 -1.47
C HIS A 189 -14.82 -3.47 -0.34
N VAL A 190 -16.04 -4.00 -0.54
CA VAL A 190 -16.67 -4.89 0.44
C VAL A 190 -15.87 -6.17 0.60
N LEU A 191 -15.51 -6.84 -0.50
CA LEU A 191 -14.74 -8.08 -0.45
C LEU A 191 -13.36 -7.88 0.18
N ASP A 192 -12.70 -6.78 -0.12
CA ASP A 192 -11.39 -6.47 0.46
C ASP A 192 -11.47 -6.15 1.96
N ALA A 193 -12.52 -5.46 2.40
CA ALA A 193 -12.77 -5.22 3.82
C ALA A 193 -13.12 -6.52 4.57
N VAL A 194 -13.84 -7.46 3.95
CA VAL A 194 -14.05 -8.82 4.49
C VAL A 194 -12.70 -9.54 4.63
N LEU A 195 -11.88 -9.53 3.59
CA LEU A 195 -10.53 -10.10 3.63
C LEU A 195 -9.72 -9.50 4.78
N SER A 196 -9.72 -8.19 4.87
CA SER A 196 -9.02 -7.42 5.91
C SER A 196 -9.42 -7.88 7.32
N ARG A 197 -10.72 -8.01 7.59
CA ARG A 197 -11.22 -8.49 8.88
C ARG A 197 -10.83 -9.94 9.18
N LEU A 198 -10.94 -10.82 8.20
CA LEU A 198 -10.64 -12.24 8.38
C LEU A 198 -9.15 -12.53 8.52
N THR A 199 -8.29 -11.70 7.95
CA THR A 199 -6.83 -11.89 7.95
C THR A 199 -6.07 -10.94 8.87
N HIS A 200 -6.76 -10.10 9.66
CA HIS A 200 -6.16 -9.11 10.57
C HIS A 200 -5.23 -8.12 9.86
N ALA A 201 -5.70 -7.49 8.80
CA ALA A 201 -4.94 -6.41 8.19
C ALA A 201 -4.77 -5.25 9.18
N ASP A 202 -3.56 -4.72 9.25
CA ASP A 202 -3.25 -3.53 10.05
C ASP A 202 -3.68 -2.24 9.34
N LEU A 203 -3.68 -2.28 8.02
CA LEU A 203 -4.03 -1.17 7.14
C LEU A 203 -5.06 -1.64 6.10
N GLN A 204 -6.08 -0.83 5.88
CA GLN A 204 -7.04 -1.00 4.78
C GLN A 204 -6.87 0.11 3.78
N SER A 205 -6.56 -0.22 2.54
CA SER A 205 -6.58 0.73 1.44
C SER A 205 -7.90 0.67 0.69
N THR A 206 -8.35 1.82 0.25
CA THR A 206 -9.46 1.95 -0.70
C THR A 206 -8.94 2.54 -2.00
N ILE A 207 -9.26 1.90 -3.09
CA ILE A 207 -8.81 2.32 -4.41
C ILE A 207 -10.05 2.65 -5.24
N THR A 208 -10.09 3.87 -5.75
CA THR A 208 -11.24 4.34 -6.51
C THR A 208 -11.25 3.80 -7.94
N PRO A 209 -12.40 3.71 -8.61
CA PRO A 209 -12.50 3.20 -9.98
C PRO A 209 -11.67 3.99 -10.99
N ASP A 210 -11.44 5.25 -10.71
CA ASP A 210 -10.72 6.20 -11.57
C ASP A 210 -9.24 6.36 -11.20
N GLU A 211 -8.79 5.73 -10.12
CA GLU A 211 -7.36 5.78 -9.74
C GLU A 211 -6.47 5.09 -10.78
N GLY A 212 -5.31 5.70 -11.02
CA GLY A 212 -4.33 5.18 -11.97
C GLY A 212 -4.64 5.47 -13.44
N ARG A 213 -5.82 6.02 -13.74
CA ARG A 213 -6.23 6.44 -15.08
C ARG A 213 -6.41 7.95 -15.19
N ASN A 214 -6.98 8.53 -14.14
CA ASN A 214 -7.27 9.95 -14.02
C ASN A 214 -6.98 10.41 -12.60
N VAL A 215 -7.13 11.70 -12.34
CA VAL A 215 -7.21 12.21 -10.97
C VAL A 215 -8.54 11.72 -10.37
N PRO A 216 -8.53 10.97 -9.26
CA PRO A 216 -9.74 10.44 -8.67
C PRO A 216 -10.73 11.53 -8.28
N TRP A 217 -12.00 11.33 -8.56
CA TRP A 217 -13.03 12.24 -8.11
C TRP A 217 -13.19 12.10 -6.59
N HIS A 218 -13.22 13.23 -5.89
CA HIS A 218 -13.36 13.25 -4.43
C HIS A 218 -14.54 12.44 -3.93
N ILE A 219 -15.67 12.49 -4.64
CA ILE A 219 -16.86 11.72 -4.26
C ILE A 219 -16.62 10.21 -4.32
N ASN A 220 -15.83 9.72 -5.27
CA ASN A 220 -15.49 8.30 -5.38
C ASN A 220 -14.56 7.87 -4.23
N SER A 221 -13.61 8.72 -3.87
CA SER A 221 -12.74 8.49 -2.70
C SER A 221 -13.55 8.44 -1.41
N ILE A 222 -14.46 9.39 -1.19
CA ILE A 222 -15.34 9.43 -0.02
C ILE A 222 -16.21 8.16 0.06
N ARG A 223 -16.86 7.77 -1.03
CA ARG A 223 -17.71 6.57 -1.10
C ARG A 223 -16.91 5.29 -0.86
N GLY A 224 -15.72 5.19 -1.44
CA GLY A 224 -14.83 4.05 -1.22
C GLY A 224 -14.46 3.88 0.26
N VAL A 225 -14.04 4.97 0.90
CA VAL A 225 -13.71 4.98 2.34
C VAL A 225 -14.92 4.67 3.21
N GLN A 226 -16.09 5.25 2.90
CA GLN A 226 -17.32 4.97 3.62
C GLN A 226 -17.72 3.50 3.49
N THR A 227 -17.66 2.94 2.29
CA THR A 227 -17.97 1.52 2.05
C THR A 227 -17.06 0.61 2.86
N ALA A 228 -15.75 0.83 2.80
CA ALA A 228 -14.80 0.04 3.56
C ALA A 228 -15.03 0.18 5.08
N LYS A 229 -15.20 1.41 5.57
CA LYS A 229 -15.48 1.69 6.98
C LYS A 229 -16.75 0.99 7.47
N HIS A 230 -17.86 1.12 6.76
CA HIS A 230 -19.13 0.51 7.15
C HIS A 230 -19.05 -1.02 7.12
N THR A 231 -18.38 -1.59 6.11
CA THR A 231 -18.14 -3.05 6.06
C THR A 231 -17.29 -3.53 7.23
N LEU A 232 -16.22 -2.83 7.56
CA LEU A 232 -15.36 -3.17 8.69
C LEU A 232 -16.11 -3.09 10.02
N ILE A 233 -16.98 -2.11 10.20
CA ILE A 233 -17.84 -1.99 11.39
C ILE A 233 -18.87 -3.12 11.43
N ALA A 234 -19.55 -3.40 10.31
CA ALA A 234 -20.54 -4.47 10.22
C ALA A 234 -19.97 -5.86 10.52
N LEU A 235 -18.69 -6.05 10.25
CA LEU A 235 -17.97 -7.30 10.50
C LEU A 235 -17.24 -7.31 11.85
N ASP A 236 -17.49 -6.34 12.72
CA ASP A 236 -16.81 -6.33 14.01
C ASP A 236 -17.21 -7.54 14.85
N GLY A 237 -16.21 -8.18 15.46
CA GLY A 237 -16.41 -9.41 16.22
C GLY A 237 -16.67 -10.69 15.42
N ILE A 238 -16.81 -10.63 14.10
CA ILE A 238 -17.11 -11.81 13.23
C ILE A 238 -16.12 -12.97 13.44
N LYS A 239 -14.87 -12.67 13.75
CA LYS A 239 -13.83 -13.69 13.99
C LYS A 239 -14.06 -14.58 15.21
N ARG A 240 -14.96 -14.23 16.08
CA ARG A 240 -15.37 -15.12 17.19
C ARG A 240 -16.16 -16.33 16.68
N TYR A 241 -16.71 -16.23 15.47
CA TYR A 241 -17.62 -17.21 14.88
C TYR A 241 -17.07 -17.86 13.62
N VAL A 242 -16.22 -17.16 12.88
CA VAL A 242 -15.64 -17.65 11.63
C VAL A 242 -14.14 -17.38 11.59
N GLY A 243 -13.38 -18.32 11.08
CA GLY A 243 -11.94 -18.21 10.87
C GLY A 243 -11.49 -19.07 9.71
N PRO A 244 -10.27 -18.83 9.19
CA PRO A 244 -9.73 -19.66 8.14
C PRO A 244 -9.47 -21.07 8.65
N LYS A 245 -9.80 -22.08 7.84
CA LYS A 245 -9.34 -23.44 8.03
C LYS A 245 -7.94 -23.55 7.42
N MET A 246 -6.91 -23.53 8.25
CA MET A 246 -5.52 -23.57 7.81
C MET A 246 -5.12 -24.92 7.20
N ASP A 247 -5.81 -25.99 7.57
CA ASP A 247 -5.66 -27.34 7.03
C ASP A 247 -6.21 -27.49 5.59
N ALA A 248 -6.93 -26.49 5.12
CA ALA A 248 -7.46 -26.43 3.75
C ALA A 248 -6.55 -25.64 2.78
N LEU A 249 -5.40 -25.16 3.25
CA LEU A 249 -4.38 -24.46 2.45
C LEU A 249 -3.31 -25.44 1.97
#